data_f28e9b2ed21d31ebe74af51da1365c17
#
_entry.id   f28e9b2ed21d31ebe74af51da1365c17
#
_cell.length_a   1.000
_cell.length_b   1.000
_cell.length_c   1.000
_cell.angle_alpha   90.00
_cell.angle_beta   90.00
_cell.angle_gamma   90.00
#
_symmetry.space_group_name_H-M   'P 1'
#
loop_
_entity.id
_entity.type
_entity.pdbx_description
1 polymer ?
#
loop_
_entity_poly.entity_id
_entity_poly.type
_entity_poly.pdbx_seq_one_letter_code
_entity_poly.pdbx_strand_id
1 'polypeptide(L)'
;MKDVLKRLYELNRKYKVSGELDEEEYAELTELLELAKENINSIDDDYAGYCLTERYINAKPWRQIADEMGHYTDDAIRKCCERAIKRYM
;
A
#
# COMPACT_ATOMS: atom_id res chain seq x y z
N MET A 1 1.53 7.68 9.99
CA MET A 1 0.95 6.95 8.84
C MET A 1 1.85 5.86 8.26
N LYS A 2 3.16 6.06 8.26
CA LYS A 2 4.11 5.06 7.73
C LYS A 2 3.96 3.68 8.39
N ASP A 3 3.88 3.63 9.71
CA ASP A 3 3.75 2.37 10.45
C ASP A 3 2.39 1.70 10.21
N VAL A 4 1.34 2.50 10.06
CA VAL A 4 0.00 2.02 9.72
C VAL A 4 0.02 1.34 8.35
N LEU A 5 0.61 1.98 7.36
CA LEU A 5 0.71 1.42 6.00
C LEU A 5 1.56 0.16 5.95
N LYS A 6 2.65 0.13 6.72
CA LYS A 6 3.50 -1.06 6.81
C LYS A 6 2.72 -2.24 7.38
N ARG A 7 1.99 -2.02 8.47
CA ARG A 7 1.15 -3.05 9.08
C ARG A 7 0.04 -3.50 8.14
N LEU A 8 -0.59 -2.56 7.44
CA LEU A 8 -1.61 -2.85 6.44
C LEU A 8 -1.05 -3.77 5.35
N TYR A 9 0.13 -3.46 4.84
CA TYR A 9 0.75 -4.29 3.81
C TYR A 9 0.99 -5.72 4.32
N GLU A 10 1.53 -5.86 5.53
CA GLU A 10 1.80 -7.17 6.13
C GLU A 10 0.54 -8.03 6.24
N LEU A 11 -0.54 -7.46 6.77
CA LEU A 11 -1.81 -8.17 6.94
C LEU A 11 -2.47 -8.50 5.60
N ASN A 12 -2.50 -7.52 4.70
CA ASN A 12 -3.13 -7.69 3.40
C ASN A 12 -2.37 -8.72 2.56
N ARG A 13 -1.04 -8.70 2.64
CA ARG A 13 -0.20 -9.69 1.94
C ARG A 13 -0.39 -11.09 2.52
N LYS A 14 -0.45 -11.20 3.84
CA LYS A 14 -0.72 -12.48 4.50
C LYS A 14 -2.06 -13.07 4.04
N TYR A 15 -3.08 -12.24 3.99
CA TYR A 15 -4.40 -12.66 3.53
C TYR A 15 -4.37 -13.14 2.07
N LYS A 16 -3.70 -12.41 1.19
CA LYS A 16 -3.62 -12.77 -0.23
C LYS A 16 -2.84 -14.06 -0.49
N VAL A 17 -1.78 -14.29 0.28
CA VAL A 17 -0.91 -15.46 0.09
C VAL A 17 -1.52 -16.71 0.74
N SER A 18 -1.97 -16.61 1.97
CA SER A 18 -2.47 -17.76 2.73
C SER A 18 -4.00 -17.90 2.74
N GLY A 19 -4.70 -16.80 2.50
CA GLY A 19 -6.16 -16.76 2.60
C GLY A 19 -6.69 -16.82 4.02
N GLU A 20 -5.81 -16.80 5.02
CA GLU A 20 -6.19 -16.99 6.42
C GLU A 20 -5.72 -15.85 7.31
N LEU A 21 -6.66 -15.25 8.04
CA LEU A 21 -6.40 -14.32 9.13
C LEU A 21 -7.29 -14.73 10.29
N ASP A 22 -6.82 -14.53 11.53
CA ASP A 22 -7.71 -14.69 12.68
C ASP A 22 -8.67 -13.49 12.76
N GLU A 23 -9.64 -13.56 13.68
CA GLU A 23 -10.67 -12.53 13.80
C GLU A 23 -10.08 -11.15 14.12
N GLU A 24 -9.07 -11.09 14.96
CA GLU A 24 -8.42 -9.83 15.34
C GLU A 24 -7.66 -9.24 14.16
N GLU A 25 -6.93 -10.08 13.44
CA GLU A 25 -6.19 -9.65 12.25
C GLU A 25 -7.13 -9.15 11.15
N TYR A 26 -8.24 -9.84 10.95
CA TYR A 26 -9.22 -9.45 9.95
C TYR A 26 -9.88 -8.10 10.28
N ALA A 27 -10.23 -7.90 11.55
CA ALA A 27 -10.79 -6.63 12.01
C ALA A 27 -9.77 -5.50 11.85
N GLU A 28 -8.51 -5.74 12.21
CA GLU A 28 -7.43 -4.77 12.05
C GLU A 28 -7.24 -4.42 10.56
N LEU A 29 -7.20 -5.42 9.69
CA LEU A 29 -7.06 -5.22 8.25
C LEU A 29 -8.17 -4.31 7.70
N THR A 30 -9.41 -4.56 8.09
CA THR A 30 -10.56 -3.75 7.64
C THR A 30 -10.42 -2.29 8.04
N GLU A 31 -10.05 -2.04 9.30
CA GLU A 31 -9.85 -0.67 9.81
C GLU A 31 -8.70 0.04 9.09
N LEU A 32 -7.59 -0.65 8.91
CA LEU A 32 -6.41 -0.07 8.24
C LEU A 32 -6.69 0.21 6.76
N LEU A 33 -7.45 -0.65 6.09
CA LEU A 33 -7.85 -0.43 4.70
C LEU A 33 -8.69 0.84 4.55
N GLU A 34 -9.68 1.04 5.42
CA GLU A 34 -10.51 2.24 5.38
C GLU A 34 -9.69 3.50 5.61
N LEU A 35 -8.84 3.48 6.61
CA LEU A 35 -7.97 4.60 6.93
C LEU A 35 -7.03 4.94 5.77
N ALA A 36 -6.41 3.93 5.18
CA ALA A 36 -5.50 4.10 4.06
C ALA A 36 -6.23 4.65 2.83
N LYS A 37 -7.40 4.12 2.51
CA LYS A 37 -8.20 4.59 1.37
C LYS A 37 -8.57 6.06 1.51
N GLU A 38 -9.00 6.49 2.67
CA GLU A 38 -9.33 7.89 2.93
C GLU A 38 -8.13 8.80 2.72
N ASN A 39 -6.99 8.41 3.28
CA ASN A 39 -5.76 9.21 3.17
C ASN A 39 -5.24 9.26 1.75
N ILE A 40 -5.25 8.14 1.02
CA ILE A 40 -4.78 8.08 -0.36
C ILE A 40 -5.70 8.89 -1.27
N ASN A 41 -7.02 8.81 -1.08
CA ASN A 41 -7.99 9.55 -1.89
C ASN A 41 -7.87 11.06 -1.74
N SER A 42 -7.28 11.55 -0.66
CA SER A 42 -7.06 12.98 -0.45
C SER A 42 -5.81 13.52 -1.15
N ILE A 43 -5.01 12.64 -1.76
CA ILE A 43 -3.77 13.04 -2.44
C ILE A 43 -4.10 13.49 -3.87
N ASP A 44 -3.68 14.72 -4.20
CA ASP A 44 -3.93 15.30 -5.53
C ASP A 44 -3.01 14.78 -6.63
N ASP A 45 -1.91 14.15 -6.25
CA ASP A 45 -0.93 13.60 -7.20
C ASP A 45 -1.37 12.21 -7.64
N ASP A 46 -1.84 12.08 -8.88
CA ASP A 46 -2.34 10.82 -9.42
C ASP A 46 -1.28 9.72 -9.44
N TYR A 47 -0.04 10.06 -9.72
CA TYR A 47 1.06 9.09 -9.75
C TYR A 47 1.33 8.55 -8.34
N ALA A 48 1.44 9.45 -7.36
CA ALA A 48 1.65 9.05 -5.97
C ALA A 48 0.47 8.20 -5.45
N GLY A 49 -0.75 8.63 -5.76
CA GLY A 49 -1.96 7.89 -5.39
C GLY A 49 -1.99 6.50 -6.00
N TYR A 50 -1.60 6.38 -7.26
CA TYR A 50 -1.52 5.08 -7.94
C TYR A 50 -0.51 4.15 -7.26
N CYS A 51 0.71 4.63 -7.02
CA CYS A 51 1.74 3.82 -6.38
C CYS A 51 1.33 3.35 -4.98
N LEU A 52 0.75 4.25 -4.18
CA LEU A 52 0.28 3.91 -2.84
C LEU A 52 -0.86 2.91 -2.87
N THR A 53 -1.80 3.07 -3.80
CA THR A 53 -2.92 2.14 -3.97
C THR A 53 -2.42 0.75 -4.34
N GLU A 54 -1.54 0.66 -5.32
CA GLU A 54 -1.02 -0.64 -5.76
C GLU A 54 -0.24 -1.35 -4.65
N ARG A 55 0.56 -0.62 -3.90
CA ARG A 55 1.37 -1.20 -2.82
C ARG A 55 0.53 -1.58 -1.61
N TYR A 56 -0.31 -0.66 -1.11
CA TYR A 56 -0.93 -0.83 0.20
C TYR A 56 -2.37 -1.34 0.15
N ILE A 57 -3.14 -0.94 -0.85
CA ILE A 57 -4.51 -1.44 -1.00
C ILE A 57 -4.52 -2.79 -1.73
N ASN A 58 -3.77 -2.90 -2.81
CA ASN A 58 -3.69 -4.12 -3.60
C ASN A 58 -2.59 -5.08 -3.15
N ALA A 59 -1.76 -4.67 -2.19
CA ALA A 59 -0.70 -5.46 -1.56
C ALA A 59 0.27 -6.10 -2.56
N LYS A 60 0.65 -5.34 -3.59
CA LYS A 60 1.60 -5.83 -4.59
C LYS A 60 3.03 -5.64 -4.12
N PRO A 61 3.91 -6.62 -4.38
CA PRO A 61 5.36 -6.43 -4.17
C PRO A 61 5.88 -5.31 -5.06
N TRP A 62 6.94 -4.65 -4.62
CA TRP A 62 7.55 -3.56 -5.40
C TRP A 62 7.88 -3.97 -6.82
N ARG A 63 8.40 -5.18 -7.00
CA ARG A 63 8.77 -5.73 -8.30
C ARG A 63 7.58 -5.82 -9.25
N GLN A 64 6.46 -6.28 -8.74
CA GLN A 64 5.24 -6.40 -9.56
C GLN A 64 4.75 -5.03 -10.02
N ILE A 65 4.77 -4.04 -9.13
CA ILE A 65 4.35 -2.69 -9.47
C ILE A 65 5.27 -2.12 -10.56
N ALA A 66 6.58 -2.26 -10.40
CA ALA A 66 7.56 -1.80 -11.37
C ALA A 66 7.36 -2.45 -12.74
N ASP A 67 7.15 -3.77 -12.76
CA ASP A 67 6.92 -4.52 -14.00
C ASP A 67 5.64 -4.06 -14.71
N GLU A 68 4.57 -3.82 -13.96
CA GLU A 68 3.29 -3.36 -14.52
C GLU A 68 3.39 -1.94 -15.08
N MET A 69 4.26 -1.12 -14.51
CA MET A 69 4.48 0.26 -15.00
C MET A 69 5.46 0.32 -16.18
N GLY A 70 6.17 -0.75 -16.45
CA GLY A 70 7.01 -0.94 -17.64
C GLY A 70 8.42 -0.39 -17.56
N HIS A 71 8.63 0.86 -17.17
CA HIS A 71 9.94 1.53 -17.22
C HIS A 71 10.54 1.86 -15.86
N TYR A 72 9.94 1.36 -14.79
CA TYR A 72 10.37 1.71 -13.43
C TYR A 72 11.09 0.55 -12.78
N THR A 73 11.97 0.88 -11.83
CA THR A 73 12.62 -0.11 -10.98
C THR A 73 11.87 -0.23 -9.66
N ASP A 74 12.06 -1.34 -8.95
CA ASP A 74 11.53 -1.55 -7.60
C ASP A 74 11.88 -0.36 -6.69
N ASP A 75 13.14 0.06 -6.75
CA ASP A 75 13.66 1.14 -5.91
C ASP A 75 12.98 2.48 -6.22
N ALA A 76 12.73 2.76 -7.51
CA ALA A 76 12.05 3.98 -7.92
C ALA A 76 10.62 4.03 -7.37
N ILE A 77 9.89 2.91 -7.44
CA ILE A 77 8.52 2.83 -6.92
C ILE A 77 8.51 2.97 -5.40
N ARG A 78 9.42 2.28 -4.71
CA ARG A 78 9.54 2.37 -3.26
C ARG A 78 9.81 3.80 -2.81
N LYS A 79 10.75 4.48 -3.47
CA LYS A 79 11.09 5.87 -3.17
C LYS A 79 9.93 6.82 -3.44
N CYS A 80 9.17 6.58 -4.51
CA CYS A 80 7.98 7.36 -4.82
C CYS A 80 6.97 7.26 -3.67
N CYS A 81 6.70 6.05 -3.19
CA CYS A 81 5.78 5.85 -2.07
C CYS A 81 6.29 6.48 -0.78
N GLU A 82 7.58 6.35 -0.47
CA GLU A 82 8.17 6.97 0.71
C GLU A 82 8.04 8.49 0.70
N ARG A 83 8.31 9.10 -0.45
CA ARG A 83 8.16 10.56 -0.61
C ARG A 83 6.71 10.99 -0.47
N ALA A 84 5.77 10.22 -1.05
CA ALA A 84 4.36 10.52 -0.97
C ALA A 84 3.84 10.45 0.47
N ILE A 85 4.26 9.43 1.22
CA ILE A 85 3.90 9.28 2.62
C ILE A 85 4.41 10.48 3.42
N LYS A 86 5.67 10.85 3.20
CA LYS A 86 6.28 11.97 3.90
C LYS A 86 5.61 13.31 3.58
N ARG A 87 5.23 13.51 2.32
CA ARG A 87 4.67 14.78 1.83
C ARG A 87 3.18 14.94 2.17
N TYR A 88 2.39 13.88 2.02
CA TYR A 88 0.92 13.96 2.09
C TYR A 88 0.33 13.32 3.34
N MET A 89 1.11 12.52 4.05
CA MET A 89 0.64 11.76 5.21
C MET A 89 1.51 12.01 6.45
#